data_639a8ca3d9fad594b5cad23a92d6bda7
#
_entry.id   639a8ca3d9fad594b5cad23a92d6bda7
#
_cell.length_a   1.000
_cell.length_b   1.000
_cell.length_c   1.000
_cell.angle_alpha   90.00
_cell.angle_beta   90.00
_cell.angle_gamma   90.00
#
_symmetry.space_group_name_H-M   'P 1'
#
loop_
_entity.id
_entity.type
_entity.pdbx_description
1 polymer ?
#
loop_
_entity_poly.entity_id
_entity_poly.type
_entity_poly.pdbx_seq_one_letter_code
_entity_poly.pdbx_strand_id
1 'polypeptide(L)'
;MSSANYAAALAVASLPWQRPSSSFFPSPFSPLQTPLSCRKFLCLSLSRLVSSRSHLVAGAAPATALSSGTEKKRVLIINTNSGGHAVIGFYFARELLGAGHEVTILTVGDEGSDKMKKPPFTRFSELVSAGGRTVWGSPADVGKVVGSATFDVVLDNNGKDLDAVKPLADWAKSSGVEQFLFISSAGIYKTTDEIPHVEGDPVKDDAGHAAVERYIADLSFGSWAIFRPQYMIGSGNNKDCEEWFFDRIVRGRPVPIPGSGMQLTNISHVRDLSSMLSLAVADPIASSQKIFNCVSDRAVTFNGLVKLCAQAAGLEAKIIHYDPKSVGVDAKKAFPFRNMHFYAEPRAAKERLGWSSTTNLPEDLKERFDEYVSIGRDKKQIQFDIDDKILESLKVAVAV
;
A
#
# COMPACT_ATOMS: atom_id res chain seq x y z
N MET A 1 62.62 -3.40 -26.21
CA MET A 1 62.92 -1.97 -26.42
C MET A 1 61.80 -1.20 -25.77
N SER A 2 62.00 -0.80 -24.56
CA SER A 2 62.20 0.55 -24.01
C SER A 2 60.89 1.31 -23.91
N SER A 3 60.24 1.31 -22.78
CA SER A 3 60.33 2.21 -21.61
C SER A 3 60.12 3.69 -21.92
N ALA A 4 59.08 4.30 -21.34
CA ALA A 4 59.22 5.56 -20.61
C ALA A 4 57.98 5.90 -19.79
N ASN A 5 58.24 6.06 -18.51
CA ASN A 5 57.41 6.61 -17.46
C ASN A 5 57.07 8.09 -17.71
N TYR A 6 55.88 8.53 -17.26
CA TYR A 6 55.71 9.86 -16.70
C TYR A 6 54.72 9.81 -15.55
N ALA A 7 55.27 9.89 -14.34
CA ALA A 7 54.55 10.23 -13.12
C ALA A 7 54.54 11.77 -13.00
N ALA A 8 53.37 12.35 -12.81
CA ALA A 8 53.23 13.73 -12.39
C ALA A 8 52.45 13.73 -11.06
N ALA A 9 53.18 13.97 -9.99
CA ALA A 9 52.66 14.24 -8.66
C ALA A 9 52.15 15.69 -8.63
N LEU A 10 50.89 15.86 -8.24
CA LEU A 10 50.34 17.14 -7.81
C LEU A 10 50.12 17.10 -6.29
N ALA A 11 51.01 17.82 -5.59
CA ALA A 11 50.88 18.13 -4.18
C ALA A 11 49.76 19.19 -4.02
N VAL A 12 48.74 18.89 -3.25
CA VAL A 12 47.76 19.89 -2.81
C VAL A 12 48.11 20.26 -1.37
N ALA A 13 48.46 21.50 -1.17
CA ALA A 13 48.80 22.11 0.10
C ALA A 13 47.58 22.20 1.02
N SER A 14 47.69 21.69 2.21
CA SER A 14 46.77 21.86 3.32
C SER A 14 46.90 23.27 3.92
N LEU A 15 45.84 24.05 3.87
CA LEU A 15 45.68 25.27 4.64
C LEU A 15 44.84 24.98 5.88
N PRO A 16 45.25 25.51 7.04
CA PRO A 16 44.49 25.25 8.30
C PRO A 16 43.29 26.20 8.40
N TRP A 17 42.16 25.64 8.74
CA TRP A 17 40.96 26.39 9.10
C TRP A 17 41.14 27.09 10.43
N GLN A 18 41.18 28.43 10.44
CA GLN A 18 41.07 29.26 11.63
C GLN A 18 39.60 29.40 12.03
N ARG A 19 39.28 29.10 13.28
CA ARG A 19 38.01 29.41 13.94
C ARG A 19 37.91 30.92 14.20
N PRO A 20 36.80 31.59 13.93
CA PRO A 20 36.55 32.90 14.50
C PRO A 20 36.03 32.74 15.93
N SER A 21 36.73 33.35 16.86
CA SER A 21 36.33 33.59 18.22
C SER A 21 35.53 34.88 18.30
N SER A 22 34.47 34.88 19.08
CA SER A 22 33.85 35.93 19.91
C SER A 22 32.36 35.79 19.96
N SER A 23 31.79 35.30 21.04
CA SER A 23 31.33 36.11 22.18
C SER A 23 30.34 37.21 21.84
N PHE A 24 29.04 36.87 21.97
CA PHE A 24 28.00 37.77 22.45
C PHE A 24 26.82 36.95 22.96
N PHE A 25 26.75 36.76 24.27
CA PHE A 25 25.53 36.43 24.99
C PHE A 25 25.09 37.67 25.75
N PRO A 26 23.83 38.09 25.67
CA PRO A 26 23.24 38.88 26.73
C PRO A 26 22.45 37.95 27.66
N SER A 27 22.71 38.17 28.95
CA SER A 27 22.10 37.53 30.10
C SER A 27 20.67 38.02 30.41
N PRO A 28 20.02 37.49 31.47
CA PRO A 28 18.60 37.14 31.44
C PRO A 28 17.70 38.26 31.95
N PHE A 29 16.49 38.30 31.41
CA PHE A 29 15.44 39.18 31.94
C PHE A 29 14.79 38.57 33.20
N SER A 30 14.80 39.35 34.28
CA SER A 30 14.05 39.15 35.53
C SER A 30 12.55 39.38 35.30
N PRO A 31 11.69 38.82 36.18
CA PRO A 31 10.25 38.88 36.00
C PRO A 31 9.66 40.18 36.55
N LEU A 32 8.83 40.82 35.74
CA LEU A 32 7.94 41.91 36.19
C LEU A 32 6.61 41.32 36.68
N GLN A 33 6.40 41.44 37.96
CA GLN A 33 5.09 41.30 38.61
C GLN A 33 4.24 42.52 38.33
N THR A 34 2.98 42.33 37.93
CA THR A 34 1.91 43.28 38.20
C THR A 34 0.61 42.51 38.43
N PRO A 35 -0.33 43.08 39.20
CA PRO A 35 -1.24 42.30 40.02
C PRO A 35 -2.66 42.12 39.45
N LEU A 36 -3.28 41.11 40.02
CA LEU A 36 -4.67 40.69 39.96
C LEU A 36 -5.69 41.86 39.95
N SER A 37 -6.63 41.78 39.00
CA SER A 37 -7.96 42.36 39.19
C SER A 37 -9.00 41.24 39.03
N CYS A 38 -9.60 40.93 40.14
CA CYS A 38 -10.69 40.01 40.34
C CYS A 38 -11.99 40.65 39.83
N ARG A 39 -12.66 40.05 38.86
CA ARG A 39 -14.08 40.33 38.61
C ARG A 39 -14.86 39.02 38.65
N LYS A 40 -15.59 38.89 39.73
CA LYS A 40 -16.67 37.93 39.94
C LYS A 40 -17.75 38.15 38.88
N PHE A 41 -18.16 37.12 38.21
CA PHE A 41 -19.49 37.09 37.60
C PHE A 41 -20.28 35.94 38.15
N LEU A 42 -21.48 36.30 38.59
CA LEU A 42 -22.48 35.55 39.33
C LEU A 42 -22.94 34.29 38.52
N CYS A 43 -23.06 33.21 39.25
CA CYS A 43 -23.98 32.13 38.95
C CYS A 43 -25.42 32.61 39.15
N LEU A 44 -26.27 32.52 38.13
CA LEU A 44 -27.71 32.51 38.27
C LEU A 44 -28.25 31.24 37.60
N SER A 45 -28.68 30.37 38.43
CA SER A 45 -29.57 29.25 38.11
C SER A 45 -30.96 29.76 37.84
N LEU A 46 -31.60 29.40 36.75
CA LEU A 46 -33.05 29.49 36.57
C LEU A 46 -33.56 28.20 35.95
N SER A 47 -34.29 27.50 36.76
CA SER A 47 -35.07 26.31 36.46
C SER A 47 -36.40 26.73 35.77
N ARG A 48 -36.79 25.84 34.83
CA ARG A 48 -38.18 25.52 34.41
C ARG A 48 -39.05 26.63 33.88
N LEU A 49 -39.43 26.50 32.60
CA LEU A 49 -40.86 26.51 32.24
C LEU A 49 -41.05 25.80 30.90
N VAL A 50 -41.85 24.75 30.95
CA VAL A 50 -42.44 24.03 29.82
C VAL A 50 -43.48 24.94 29.19
N SER A 51 -43.38 25.18 27.90
CA SER A 51 -44.51 25.60 27.07
C SER A 51 -44.32 25.14 25.64
N SER A 52 -45.18 24.24 25.24
CA SER A 52 -45.43 23.78 23.89
C SER A 52 -45.84 24.94 22.99
N ARG A 53 -45.12 25.13 21.90
CA ARG A 53 -45.66 25.72 20.66
C ARG A 53 -44.95 25.11 19.46
N SER A 54 -45.68 24.23 18.78
CA SER A 54 -45.49 23.90 17.37
C SER A 54 -45.46 25.16 16.54
N HIS A 55 -44.44 25.34 15.66
CA HIS A 55 -44.62 25.78 14.29
C HIS A 55 -43.29 25.94 13.54
N LEU A 56 -43.32 25.40 12.32
CA LEU A 56 -42.46 25.67 11.16
C LEU A 56 -41.07 25.08 11.20
N VAL A 57 -41.04 23.83 10.76
CA VAL A 57 -39.89 23.22 10.10
C VAL A 57 -39.67 23.99 8.79
N ALA A 58 -38.66 24.86 8.76
CA ALA A 58 -38.08 25.28 7.50
C ALA A 58 -37.43 24.05 6.87
N GLY A 59 -38.00 23.55 5.78
CA GLY A 59 -37.50 22.44 5.02
C GLY A 59 -36.09 22.74 4.58
N ALA A 60 -35.14 22.01 5.15
CA ALA A 60 -33.87 21.78 4.47
C ALA A 60 -34.21 21.05 3.18
N ALA A 61 -33.98 21.71 2.06
CA ALA A 61 -34.05 21.06 0.76
C ALA A 61 -33.19 19.80 0.84
N PRO A 62 -33.69 18.64 0.37
CA PRO A 62 -32.86 17.47 0.27
C PRO A 62 -31.70 17.85 -0.63
N ALA A 63 -30.45 17.66 -0.12
CA ALA A 63 -29.30 17.65 -0.97
C ALA A 63 -29.62 16.64 -2.07
N THR A 64 -29.91 17.14 -3.25
CA THR A 64 -30.02 16.33 -4.46
C THR A 64 -28.65 15.67 -4.59
N ALA A 65 -28.56 14.42 -4.15
CA ALA A 65 -27.54 13.55 -4.59
C ALA A 65 -27.65 13.56 -6.11
N LEU A 66 -26.75 14.24 -6.77
CA LEU A 66 -26.47 14.06 -8.18
C LEU A 66 -26.04 12.60 -8.32
N SER A 67 -27.01 11.72 -8.52
CA SER A 67 -26.78 10.46 -9.16
C SER A 67 -26.42 10.79 -10.62
N SER A 68 -25.19 11.22 -10.86
CA SER A 68 -24.57 11.01 -12.14
C SER A 68 -24.49 9.49 -12.25
N GLY A 69 -25.46 8.87 -12.92
CA GLY A 69 -25.42 7.46 -13.24
C GLY A 69 -24.10 7.24 -13.98
N THR A 70 -23.12 6.69 -13.28
CA THR A 70 -21.86 6.30 -13.91
C THR A 70 -22.24 5.34 -15.01
N GLU A 71 -21.87 5.67 -16.24
CA GLU A 71 -22.15 4.83 -17.38
C GLU A 71 -21.65 3.41 -17.10
N LYS A 72 -22.49 2.40 -17.29
CA LYS A 72 -22.15 1.00 -17.07
C LYS A 72 -21.02 0.59 -18.02
N LYS A 73 -19.89 0.15 -17.47
CA LYS A 73 -18.71 -0.30 -18.21
C LYS A 73 -18.57 -1.83 -18.17
N ARG A 74 -18.04 -2.40 -19.23
CA ARG A 74 -17.62 -3.80 -19.33
C ARG A 74 -16.13 -3.87 -19.02
N VAL A 75 -15.78 -4.49 -17.91
CA VAL A 75 -14.40 -4.49 -17.39
C VAL A 75 -13.83 -5.90 -17.43
N LEU A 76 -12.66 -6.05 -18.04
CA LEU A 76 -11.85 -7.27 -17.98
C LEU A 76 -10.72 -7.06 -16.97
N ILE A 77 -10.62 -7.94 -16.00
CA ILE A 77 -9.52 -7.98 -15.04
C ILE A 77 -8.65 -9.18 -15.32
N ILE A 78 -7.41 -8.98 -15.69
CA ILE A 78 -6.40 -10.05 -15.76
C ILE A 78 -5.77 -10.20 -14.39
N ASN A 79 -6.06 -11.31 -13.73
CA ASN A 79 -5.65 -11.53 -12.33
C ASN A 79 -4.56 -12.58 -12.22
N THR A 80 -3.54 -12.29 -11.44
CA THR A 80 -2.48 -13.26 -11.11
C THR A 80 -3.02 -14.42 -10.27
N ASN A 81 -2.34 -15.55 -10.29
CA ASN A 81 -2.65 -16.72 -9.46
C ASN A 81 -1.75 -16.84 -8.22
N SER A 82 -1.02 -15.79 -7.84
CA SER A 82 -0.03 -15.88 -6.76
C SER A 82 0.20 -14.55 -6.04
N GLY A 83 0.75 -14.64 -4.83
CA GLY A 83 1.18 -13.51 -4.01
C GLY A 83 0.05 -12.61 -3.53
N GLY A 84 0.40 -11.48 -2.95
CA GLY A 84 -0.54 -10.47 -2.46
C GLY A 84 -1.31 -9.74 -3.57
N HIS A 85 -0.95 -9.93 -4.84
CA HIS A 85 -1.62 -9.27 -5.95
C HIS A 85 -2.95 -9.95 -6.35
N ALA A 86 -3.13 -11.25 -6.10
CA ALA A 86 -4.38 -11.94 -6.44
C ALA A 86 -5.60 -11.33 -5.73
N VAL A 87 -5.42 -10.83 -4.52
CA VAL A 87 -6.46 -10.17 -3.73
C VAL A 87 -6.89 -8.83 -4.36
N ILE A 88 -6.01 -8.13 -5.05
CA ILE A 88 -6.32 -6.85 -5.72
C ILE A 88 -7.44 -7.06 -6.76
N GLY A 89 -7.26 -8.05 -7.65
CA GLY A 89 -8.27 -8.35 -8.68
C GLY A 89 -9.62 -8.76 -8.08
N PHE A 90 -9.62 -9.52 -6.99
CA PHE A 90 -10.85 -9.93 -6.29
C PHE A 90 -11.60 -8.74 -5.69
N TYR A 91 -10.92 -7.88 -4.94
CA TYR A 91 -11.57 -6.72 -4.30
C TYR A 91 -12.05 -5.70 -5.32
N PHE A 92 -11.26 -5.46 -6.35
CA PHE A 92 -11.64 -4.56 -7.44
C PHE A 92 -12.86 -5.09 -8.21
N ALA A 93 -12.88 -6.38 -8.56
CA ALA A 93 -14.05 -7.00 -9.19
C ALA A 93 -15.31 -6.84 -8.33
N ARG A 94 -15.22 -7.10 -7.03
CA ARG A 94 -16.33 -6.97 -6.09
C ARG A 94 -16.85 -5.53 -6.02
N GLU A 95 -15.97 -4.55 -5.98
CA GLU A 95 -16.34 -3.14 -5.93
C GLU A 95 -17.05 -2.68 -7.21
N LEU A 96 -16.51 -3.06 -8.38
CA LEU A 96 -17.13 -2.73 -9.66
C LEU A 96 -18.51 -3.39 -9.84
N LEU A 97 -18.66 -4.66 -9.43
CA LEU A 97 -19.96 -5.33 -9.45
C LEU A 97 -20.96 -4.61 -8.53
N GLY A 98 -20.52 -4.19 -7.35
CA GLY A 98 -21.34 -3.38 -6.42
C GLY A 98 -21.74 -2.02 -7.00
N ALA A 99 -20.91 -1.43 -7.86
CA ALA A 99 -21.20 -0.20 -8.60
C ALA A 99 -22.05 -0.42 -9.86
N GLY A 100 -22.41 -1.67 -10.21
CA GLY A 100 -23.29 -2.00 -11.34
C GLY A 100 -22.58 -2.22 -12.67
N HIS A 101 -21.26 -2.28 -12.71
CA HIS A 101 -20.49 -2.60 -13.91
C HIS A 101 -20.58 -4.10 -14.26
N GLU A 102 -20.30 -4.45 -15.51
CA GLU A 102 -20.12 -5.84 -15.94
C GLU A 102 -18.65 -6.23 -15.79
N VAL A 103 -18.38 -7.29 -15.05
CA VAL A 103 -17.00 -7.70 -14.75
C VAL A 103 -16.74 -9.12 -15.20
N THR A 104 -15.67 -9.30 -15.98
CA THR A 104 -15.04 -10.59 -16.25
C THR A 104 -13.66 -10.59 -15.61
N ILE A 105 -13.38 -11.58 -14.74
CA ILE A 105 -12.04 -11.79 -14.18
C ILE A 105 -11.40 -13.02 -14.80
N LEU A 106 -10.30 -12.83 -15.51
CA LEU A 106 -9.47 -13.90 -16.07
C LEU A 106 -8.31 -14.14 -15.13
N THR A 107 -8.31 -15.29 -14.48
CA THR A 107 -7.21 -15.72 -13.60
C THR A 107 -6.22 -16.59 -14.37
N VAL A 108 -4.93 -16.29 -14.20
CA VAL A 108 -3.86 -17.03 -14.88
C VAL A 108 -3.80 -18.48 -14.40
N GLY A 109 -3.79 -19.41 -15.35
CA GLY A 109 -3.61 -20.84 -15.09
C GLY A 109 -4.89 -21.65 -15.26
N ASP A 110 -5.02 -22.71 -14.46
CA ASP A 110 -6.10 -23.69 -14.52
C ASP A 110 -6.97 -23.60 -13.26
N GLU A 111 -8.28 -23.62 -13.45
CA GLU A 111 -9.30 -23.63 -12.39
C GLU A 111 -9.12 -24.81 -11.41
N GLY A 112 -8.74 -25.98 -11.92
CA GLY A 112 -8.54 -27.18 -11.11
C GLY A 112 -7.27 -27.21 -10.29
N SER A 113 -6.39 -26.21 -10.41
CA SER A 113 -5.10 -26.19 -9.71
C SER A 113 -5.24 -26.01 -8.19
N ASP A 114 -4.28 -26.53 -7.41
CA ASP A 114 -4.24 -26.39 -5.95
C ASP A 114 -4.16 -24.93 -5.49
N LYS A 115 -3.71 -24.03 -6.35
CA LYS A 115 -3.70 -22.60 -6.04
C LYS A 115 -5.11 -22.05 -5.88
N MET A 116 -6.06 -22.54 -6.68
CA MET A 116 -7.46 -22.09 -6.64
C MET A 116 -8.20 -22.55 -5.38
N LYS A 117 -7.64 -23.51 -4.63
CA LYS A 117 -8.16 -23.96 -3.33
C LYS A 117 -7.78 -23.04 -2.17
N LYS A 118 -7.13 -21.91 -2.44
CA LYS A 118 -6.68 -20.93 -1.45
C LYS A 118 -7.36 -19.58 -1.63
N PRO A 119 -7.52 -18.77 -0.57
CA PRO A 119 -7.96 -17.38 -0.74
C PRO A 119 -7.01 -16.59 -1.68
N PRO A 120 -7.55 -15.63 -2.44
CA PRO A 120 -8.95 -15.21 -2.51
C PRO A 120 -9.82 -16.08 -3.43
N PHE A 121 -9.25 -17.08 -4.15
CA PHE A 121 -9.94 -17.84 -5.18
C PHE A 121 -11.12 -18.64 -4.64
N THR A 122 -11.04 -19.19 -3.42
CA THR A 122 -12.16 -19.89 -2.75
C THR A 122 -13.38 -19.00 -2.54
N ARG A 123 -13.23 -17.67 -2.68
CA ARG A 123 -14.29 -16.68 -2.55
C ARG A 123 -14.85 -16.20 -3.89
N PHE A 124 -14.39 -16.75 -5.02
CA PHE A 124 -14.86 -16.33 -6.35
C PHE A 124 -16.34 -16.60 -6.60
N SER A 125 -16.94 -17.53 -5.86
CA SER A 125 -18.39 -17.70 -5.82
C SER A 125 -19.15 -16.43 -5.42
N GLU A 126 -18.54 -15.54 -4.58
CA GLU A 126 -19.12 -14.24 -4.24
C GLU A 126 -19.25 -13.35 -5.50
N LEU A 127 -18.22 -13.34 -6.35
CA LEU A 127 -18.23 -12.58 -7.60
C LEU A 127 -19.29 -13.10 -8.57
N VAL A 128 -19.38 -14.43 -8.73
CA VAL A 128 -20.38 -15.06 -9.58
C VAL A 128 -21.79 -14.76 -9.08
N SER A 129 -22.02 -14.85 -7.76
CA SER A 129 -23.32 -14.53 -7.15
C SER A 129 -23.71 -13.05 -7.34
N ALA A 130 -22.74 -12.17 -7.47
CA ALA A 130 -22.93 -10.75 -7.75
C ALA A 130 -23.07 -10.46 -9.28
N GLY A 131 -23.10 -11.48 -10.13
CA GLY A 131 -23.26 -11.34 -11.58
C GLY A 131 -21.95 -11.23 -12.37
N GLY A 132 -20.80 -11.41 -11.72
CA GLY A 132 -19.49 -11.45 -12.36
C GLY A 132 -19.23 -12.76 -13.10
N ARG A 133 -18.38 -12.70 -14.11
CA ARG A 133 -17.90 -13.88 -14.85
C ARG A 133 -16.44 -14.18 -14.46
N THR A 134 -16.18 -15.44 -14.10
CA THR A 134 -14.82 -15.92 -13.81
C THR A 134 -14.38 -16.88 -14.92
N VAL A 135 -13.15 -16.68 -15.42
CA VAL A 135 -12.53 -17.52 -16.44
C VAL A 135 -11.06 -17.74 -16.11
N TRP A 136 -10.48 -18.80 -16.66
CA TRP A 136 -9.08 -19.17 -16.44
C TRP A 136 -8.35 -19.36 -17.75
N GLY A 137 -7.08 -19.02 -17.79
CA GLY A 137 -6.27 -19.20 -18.99
C GLY A 137 -5.00 -18.37 -19.02
N SER A 138 -4.38 -18.31 -20.19
CA SER A 138 -3.21 -17.48 -20.45
C SER A 138 -3.62 -16.07 -20.88
N PRO A 139 -3.07 -15.00 -20.29
CA PRO A 139 -3.26 -13.63 -20.78
C PRO A 139 -2.77 -13.42 -22.23
N ALA A 140 -1.79 -14.20 -22.68
CA ALA A 140 -1.30 -14.16 -24.06
C ALA A 140 -2.35 -14.67 -25.08
N ASP A 141 -3.29 -15.51 -24.61
CA ASP A 141 -4.39 -16.05 -25.42
C ASP A 141 -5.73 -15.42 -25.06
N VAL A 142 -5.74 -14.23 -24.48
CA VAL A 142 -6.93 -13.56 -23.94
C VAL A 142 -8.10 -13.59 -24.93
N GLY A 143 -7.90 -13.26 -26.19
CA GLY A 143 -8.96 -13.26 -27.21
C GLY A 143 -9.63 -14.62 -27.41
N LYS A 144 -8.88 -15.74 -27.23
CA LYS A 144 -9.48 -17.09 -27.28
C LYS A 144 -10.30 -17.38 -26.03
N VAL A 145 -9.79 -16.94 -24.86
CA VAL A 145 -10.41 -17.22 -23.55
C VAL A 145 -11.71 -16.45 -23.38
N VAL A 146 -11.74 -15.16 -23.77
CA VAL A 146 -12.93 -14.33 -23.63
C VAL A 146 -13.92 -14.46 -24.81
N GLY A 147 -13.44 -15.01 -25.94
CA GLY A 147 -14.25 -15.21 -27.17
C GLY A 147 -14.66 -13.88 -27.79
N SER A 148 -15.94 -13.76 -28.15
CA SER A 148 -16.52 -12.56 -28.78
C SER A 148 -16.87 -11.43 -27.77
N ALA A 149 -16.56 -11.59 -26.49
CA ALA A 149 -16.85 -10.56 -25.50
C ALA A 149 -16.02 -9.29 -25.78
N THR A 150 -16.64 -8.14 -25.64
CA THR A 150 -16.00 -6.82 -25.80
C THR A 150 -15.91 -6.11 -24.48
N PHE A 151 -14.89 -5.30 -24.30
CA PHE A 151 -14.60 -4.61 -23.06
C PHE A 151 -14.28 -3.13 -23.30
N ASP A 152 -14.73 -2.29 -22.40
CA ASP A 152 -14.45 -0.85 -22.40
C ASP A 152 -13.16 -0.57 -21.62
N VAL A 153 -12.91 -1.35 -20.57
CA VAL A 153 -11.77 -1.22 -19.66
C VAL A 153 -11.07 -2.57 -19.50
N VAL A 154 -9.73 -2.55 -19.50
CA VAL A 154 -8.89 -3.69 -19.15
C VAL A 154 -7.97 -3.29 -17.99
N LEU A 155 -7.96 -4.08 -16.92
CA LEU A 155 -6.95 -4.02 -15.87
C LEU A 155 -5.97 -5.20 -16.00
N ASP A 156 -4.67 -4.93 -16.12
CA ASP A 156 -3.64 -5.96 -15.94
C ASP A 156 -3.12 -5.94 -14.49
N ASN A 157 -3.46 -6.96 -13.75
CA ASN A 157 -2.96 -7.25 -12.38
C ASN A 157 -2.08 -8.51 -12.36
N ASN A 158 -1.42 -8.83 -13.45
CA ASN A 158 -0.59 -10.03 -13.56
C ASN A 158 0.81 -9.76 -14.09
N GLY A 159 0.95 -8.87 -15.08
CA GLY A 159 2.19 -8.67 -15.81
C GLY A 159 3.30 -8.04 -14.95
N LYS A 160 4.54 -8.51 -15.14
CA LYS A 160 5.73 -8.03 -14.42
C LYS A 160 6.80 -7.47 -15.34
N ASP A 161 6.72 -7.82 -16.62
CA ASP A 161 7.66 -7.44 -17.66
C ASP A 161 6.95 -7.35 -19.01
N LEU A 162 7.66 -6.91 -20.04
CA LEU A 162 7.10 -6.72 -21.37
C LEU A 162 6.61 -8.01 -22.01
N ASP A 163 7.30 -9.12 -21.80
CA ASP A 163 6.92 -10.40 -22.42
C ASP A 163 5.55 -10.86 -21.93
N ALA A 164 5.24 -10.59 -20.66
CA ALA A 164 3.97 -10.93 -20.05
C ALA A 164 2.84 -9.95 -20.44
N VAL A 165 3.13 -8.64 -20.53
CA VAL A 165 2.10 -7.60 -20.72
C VAL A 165 1.82 -7.29 -22.18
N LYS A 166 2.85 -7.29 -23.02
CA LYS A 166 2.74 -6.87 -24.42
C LYS A 166 1.63 -7.59 -25.20
N PRO A 167 1.50 -8.93 -25.16
CA PRO A 167 0.44 -9.62 -25.91
C PRO A 167 -0.97 -9.16 -25.50
N LEU A 168 -1.19 -8.95 -24.20
CA LEU A 168 -2.46 -8.47 -23.65
C LEU A 168 -2.74 -7.01 -24.06
N ALA A 169 -1.75 -6.14 -23.92
CA ALA A 169 -1.91 -4.73 -24.23
C ALA A 169 -2.15 -4.49 -25.74
N ASP A 170 -1.42 -5.20 -26.59
CA ASP A 170 -1.62 -5.16 -28.05
C ASP A 170 -3.02 -5.67 -28.45
N TRP A 171 -3.46 -6.77 -27.83
CA TRP A 171 -4.81 -7.27 -28.04
C TRP A 171 -5.86 -6.26 -27.59
N ALA A 172 -5.72 -5.69 -26.39
CA ALA A 172 -6.65 -4.69 -25.87
C ALA A 172 -6.75 -3.48 -26.82
N LYS A 173 -5.60 -2.99 -27.30
CA LYS A 173 -5.54 -1.88 -28.26
C LYS A 173 -6.23 -2.23 -29.58
N SER A 174 -5.96 -3.40 -30.15
CA SER A 174 -6.56 -3.86 -31.42
C SER A 174 -8.06 -4.17 -31.32
N SER A 175 -8.52 -4.51 -30.11
CA SER A 175 -9.93 -4.80 -29.80
C SER A 175 -10.75 -3.55 -29.50
N GLY A 176 -10.16 -2.35 -29.54
CA GLY A 176 -10.87 -1.10 -29.32
C GLY A 176 -11.14 -0.79 -27.84
N VAL A 177 -10.39 -1.37 -26.91
CA VAL A 177 -10.46 -1.03 -25.48
C VAL A 177 -10.13 0.45 -25.29
N GLU A 178 -11.01 1.18 -24.62
CA GLU A 178 -10.87 2.63 -24.40
C GLU A 178 -9.89 2.96 -23.30
N GLN A 179 -9.91 2.19 -22.18
CA GLN A 179 -9.09 2.44 -21.02
C GLN A 179 -8.27 1.21 -20.64
N PHE A 180 -6.96 1.41 -20.44
CA PHE A 180 -6.04 0.38 -19.97
C PHE A 180 -5.45 0.76 -18.60
N LEU A 181 -5.67 -0.08 -17.59
CA LEU A 181 -5.15 0.10 -16.24
C LEU A 181 -4.09 -0.95 -15.96
N PHE A 182 -3.02 -0.56 -15.31
CA PHE A 182 -1.91 -1.47 -14.99
C PHE A 182 -1.50 -1.39 -13.52
N ILE A 183 -1.43 -2.55 -12.88
CA ILE A 183 -0.86 -2.67 -11.53
C ILE A 183 0.65 -2.86 -11.63
N SER A 184 1.36 -1.79 -11.42
CA SER A 184 2.81 -1.73 -11.31
C SER A 184 3.26 -2.01 -9.84
N SER A 185 4.29 -1.35 -9.38
CA SER A 185 4.80 -1.50 -8.01
C SER A 185 5.61 -0.27 -7.58
N ALA A 186 5.38 0.23 -6.38
CA ALA A 186 6.28 1.22 -5.76
C ALA A 186 7.72 0.66 -5.58
N GLY A 187 7.85 -0.67 -5.63
CA GLY A 187 9.14 -1.36 -5.56
C GLY A 187 10.14 -0.98 -6.64
N ILE A 188 9.71 -0.33 -7.72
CA ILE A 188 10.57 0.11 -8.83
C ILE A 188 11.30 1.42 -8.55
N TYR A 189 10.88 2.22 -7.56
CA TYR A 189 11.59 3.45 -7.23
C TYR A 189 13.06 3.19 -6.89
N LYS A 190 13.94 4.07 -7.35
CA LYS A 190 15.34 4.12 -6.91
C LYS A 190 15.38 4.51 -5.43
N THR A 191 16.37 4.03 -4.72
CA THR A 191 16.60 4.46 -3.34
C THR A 191 16.97 5.94 -3.33
N THR A 192 16.37 6.70 -2.41
CA THR A 192 16.63 8.12 -2.20
C THR A 192 16.63 8.44 -0.71
N ASP A 193 17.31 9.50 -0.33
CA ASP A 193 17.23 10.11 1.01
C ASP A 193 16.12 11.18 1.08
N GLU A 194 15.55 11.56 -0.07
CA GLU A 194 14.40 12.46 -0.17
C GLU A 194 13.11 11.65 -0.17
N ILE A 195 12.43 11.61 0.95
CA ILE A 195 11.20 10.85 1.20
C ILE A 195 10.08 11.77 1.68
N PRO A 196 8.80 11.44 1.39
CA PRO A 196 8.25 10.24 0.74
C PRO A 196 8.51 10.18 -0.77
N HIS A 197 8.46 8.96 -1.35
CA HIS A 197 8.40 8.82 -2.80
C HIS A 197 7.13 9.46 -3.38
N VAL A 198 7.31 10.21 -4.45
CA VAL A 198 6.21 10.77 -5.25
C VAL A 198 6.22 10.17 -6.67
N GLU A 199 5.12 10.32 -7.41
CA GLU A 199 4.94 9.64 -8.70
C GLU A 199 5.98 9.99 -9.76
N GLY A 200 6.60 11.19 -9.67
CA GLY A 200 7.66 11.66 -10.57
C GLY A 200 9.07 11.19 -10.23
N ASP A 201 9.26 10.49 -9.12
CA ASP A 201 10.58 10.06 -8.67
C ASP A 201 11.25 9.08 -9.64
N PRO A 202 12.58 9.08 -9.72
CA PRO A 202 13.33 8.16 -10.56
C PRO A 202 13.04 6.69 -10.24
N VAL A 203 12.87 5.89 -11.28
CA VAL A 203 12.67 4.44 -11.18
C VAL A 203 13.93 3.71 -11.64
N LYS A 204 14.08 2.45 -11.24
CA LYS A 204 15.16 1.56 -11.65
C LYS A 204 15.05 1.26 -13.15
N ASP A 205 16.14 1.43 -13.86
CA ASP A 205 16.16 1.26 -15.31
C ASP A 205 15.94 -0.20 -15.75
N ASP A 206 16.38 -1.14 -14.93
CA ASP A 206 16.28 -2.60 -15.10
C ASP A 206 14.98 -3.23 -14.53
N ALA A 207 14.10 -2.42 -13.97
CA ALA A 207 12.83 -2.92 -13.44
C ALA A 207 11.86 -3.25 -14.58
N GLY A 208 11.41 -4.51 -14.66
CA GLY A 208 10.46 -4.96 -15.68
C GLY A 208 9.20 -4.11 -15.75
N HIS A 209 8.61 -3.76 -14.60
CA HIS A 209 7.45 -2.88 -14.54
C HIS A 209 7.71 -1.49 -15.15
N ALA A 210 8.92 -0.92 -15.01
CA ALA A 210 9.23 0.38 -15.59
C ALA A 210 9.25 0.33 -17.14
N ALA A 211 9.68 -0.79 -17.72
CA ALA A 211 9.59 -1.03 -19.16
C ALA A 211 8.13 -1.14 -19.62
N VAL A 212 7.28 -1.82 -18.84
CA VAL A 212 5.84 -1.93 -19.11
C VAL A 212 5.15 -0.58 -19.04
N GLU A 213 5.45 0.23 -18.01
CA GLU A 213 4.87 1.56 -17.86
C GLU A 213 5.14 2.43 -19.10
N ARG A 214 6.37 2.43 -19.62
CA ARG A 214 6.73 3.13 -20.85
C ARG A 214 5.95 2.58 -22.05
N TYR A 215 5.90 1.26 -22.19
CA TYR A 215 5.20 0.62 -23.31
C TYR A 215 3.70 0.98 -23.35
N ILE A 216 3.01 0.95 -22.22
CA ILE A 216 1.59 1.32 -22.13
C ILE A 216 1.39 2.79 -22.51
N ALA A 217 2.29 3.68 -22.07
CA ALA A 217 2.22 5.09 -22.42
C ALA A 217 2.38 5.31 -23.94
N ASP A 218 3.27 4.55 -24.60
CA ASP A 218 3.51 4.63 -26.06
C ASP A 218 2.36 4.07 -26.88
N LEU A 219 1.56 3.12 -26.37
CA LEU A 219 0.42 2.53 -27.09
C LEU A 219 -0.73 3.51 -27.33
N SER A 220 -0.74 4.65 -26.68
CA SER A 220 -1.71 5.73 -26.90
C SER A 220 -3.17 5.24 -26.80
N PHE A 221 -3.56 4.52 -25.75
CA PHE A 221 -4.95 4.26 -25.43
C PHE A 221 -5.72 5.57 -25.28
N GLY A 222 -7.03 5.56 -25.45
CA GLY A 222 -7.88 6.72 -25.17
C GLY A 222 -7.68 7.24 -23.74
N SER A 223 -7.55 6.31 -22.79
CA SER A 223 -7.11 6.56 -21.43
C SER A 223 -6.19 5.43 -20.97
N TRP A 224 -5.16 5.75 -20.18
CA TRP A 224 -4.38 4.75 -19.44
C TRP A 224 -3.99 5.29 -18.08
N ALA A 225 -3.91 4.41 -17.09
CA ALA A 225 -3.41 4.75 -15.77
C ALA A 225 -2.59 3.61 -15.17
N ILE A 226 -1.59 3.97 -14.38
CA ILE A 226 -0.64 3.05 -13.76
C ILE A 226 -0.73 3.22 -12.25
N PHE A 227 -0.80 2.10 -11.55
CA PHE A 227 -0.96 2.07 -10.10
C PHE A 227 0.25 1.40 -9.47
N ARG A 228 0.92 2.08 -8.55
CA ARG A 228 2.11 1.60 -7.85
C ARG A 228 1.78 1.27 -6.39
N PRO A 229 1.22 0.08 -6.09
CA PRO A 229 1.01 -0.34 -4.72
C PRO A 229 2.34 -0.62 -4.01
N GLN A 230 2.30 -0.51 -2.67
CA GLN A 230 3.36 -0.94 -1.79
C GLN A 230 2.87 -2.18 -1.01
N TYR A 231 3.20 -2.35 0.25
CA TYR A 231 2.79 -3.49 1.07
C TYR A 231 1.27 -3.47 1.30
N MET A 232 0.58 -4.42 0.66
CA MET A 232 -0.88 -4.53 0.73
C MET A 232 -1.29 -5.58 1.75
N ILE A 233 -2.31 -5.27 2.55
CA ILE A 233 -2.99 -6.19 3.45
C ILE A 233 -4.47 -6.29 3.08
N GLY A 234 -5.16 -7.30 3.60
CA GLY A 234 -6.58 -7.53 3.36
C GLY A 234 -6.93 -9.00 3.37
N SER A 235 -8.18 -9.33 3.65
CA SER A 235 -8.65 -10.71 3.71
C SER A 235 -8.42 -11.46 2.40
N GLY A 236 -7.78 -12.62 2.49
CA GLY A 236 -7.36 -13.42 1.35
C GLY A 236 -5.98 -13.09 0.79
N ASN A 237 -5.26 -12.14 1.38
CA ASN A 237 -3.84 -11.92 1.05
C ASN A 237 -3.03 -13.14 1.52
N ASN A 238 -2.20 -13.68 0.63
CA ASN A 238 -1.36 -14.84 0.91
C ASN A 238 0.15 -14.49 0.97
N LYS A 239 0.47 -13.21 1.07
CA LYS A 239 1.85 -12.72 1.24
C LYS A 239 2.03 -12.21 2.66
N ASP A 240 3.05 -12.74 3.35
CA ASP A 240 3.38 -12.32 4.70
C ASP A 240 3.72 -10.82 4.74
N CYS A 241 2.95 -10.10 5.51
CA CYS A 241 3.19 -8.72 5.92
C CYS A 241 2.93 -8.62 7.44
N GLU A 242 1.67 -8.40 7.83
CA GLU A 242 1.23 -8.32 9.22
C GLU A 242 1.27 -9.68 9.95
N GLU A 243 1.02 -10.77 9.24
CA GLU A 243 1.01 -12.12 9.81
C GLU A 243 2.39 -12.52 10.37
N TRP A 244 3.47 -12.02 9.79
CA TRP A 244 4.83 -12.19 10.31
C TRP A 244 4.94 -11.70 11.77
N PHE A 245 4.28 -10.59 12.13
CA PHE A 245 4.25 -10.04 13.48
C PHE A 245 3.32 -10.85 14.37
N PHE A 246 2.11 -11.16 13.89
CA PHE A 246 1.15 -11.98 14.64
C PHE A 246 1.72 -13.33 15.03
N ASP A 247 2.42 -14.00 14.12
CA ASP A 247 3.06 -15.31 14.37
C ASP A 247 3.98 -15.29 15.60
N ARG A 248 4.66 -14.18 15.86
CA ARG A 248 5.54 -14.00 17.02
C ARG A 248 4.79 -13.58 18.26
N ILE A 249 3.91 -12.62 18.13
CA ILE A 249 3.17 -12.02 19.24
C ILE A 249 2.29 -13.06 19.94
N VAL A 250 1.50 -13.84 19.21
CA VAL A 250 0.61 -14.86 19.79
C VAL A 250 1.35 -16.01 20.48
N ARG A 251 2.62 -16.20 20.17
CA ARG A 251 3.48 -17.23 20.78
C ARG A 251 4.39 -16.67 21.89
N GLY A 252 4.15 -15.40 22.31
CA GLY A 252 4.98 -14.75 23.33
C GLY A 252 6.46 -14.58 22.94
N ARG A 253 6.80 -14.73 21.64
CA ARG A 253 8.18 -14.63 21.18
C ARG A 253 8.61 -13.18 21.05
N PRO A 254 9.88 -12.86 21.32
CA PRO A 254 10.44 -11.56 20.98
C PRO A 254 10.32 -11.32 19.46
N VAL A 255 10.04 -10.07 19.07
CA VAL A 255 9.91 -9.64 17.68
C VAL A 255 11.22 -8.98 17.25
N PRO A 256 12.06 -9.66 16.43
CA PRO A 256 13.36 -9.12 16.02
C PRO A 256 13.18 -8.10 14.88
N ILE A 257 13.52 -6.85 15.17
CA ILE A 257 13.42 -5.73 14.24
C ILE A 257 14.82 -5.31 13.77
N PRO A 258 15.11 -5.27 12.46
CA PRO A 258 16.41 -4.86 11.97
C PRO A 258 16.61 -3.35 12.14
N GLY A 259 17.82 -2.96 12.52
CA GLY A 259 18.21 -1.56 12.76
C GLY A 259 17.53 -0.97 13.99
N SER A 260 17.16 0.29 13.94
CA SER A 260 16.54 1.02 15.05
C SER A 260 15.04 0.80 15.19
N GLY A 261 14.40 0.22 14.17
CA GLY A 261 12.95 0.11 14.09
C GLY A 261 12.22 1.44 13.80
N MET A 262 12.96 2.50 13.54
CA MET A 262 12.42 3.82 13.18
C MET A 262 12.24 4.00 11.66
N GLN A 263 12.59 2.99 10.88
CA GLN A 263 12.36 2.98 9.44
C GLN A 263 10.86 3.08 9.16
N LEU A 264 10.50 3.99 8.25
CA LEU A 264 9.12 4.26 7.85
C LEU A 264 8.71 3.40 6.65
N THR A 265 7.48 2.91 6.69
CA THR A 265 6.84 2.21 5.58
C THR A 265 5.34 2.52 5.51
N ASN A 266 4.71 2.30 4.35
CA ASN A 266 3.24 2.23 4.27
C ASN A 266 2.80 0.76 4.37
N ILE A 267 1.71 0.56 5.08
CA ILE A 267 0.89 -0.65 5.03
C ILE A 267 -0.50 -0.19 4.62
N SER A 268 -1.02 -0.72 3.52
CA SER A 268 -2.24 -0.24 2.90
C SER A 268 -3.25 -1.37 2.75
N HIS A 269 -4.51 -1.10 3.02
CA HIS A 269 -5.55 -2.09 2.81
C HIS A 269 -5.93 -2.14 1.32
N VAL A 270 -6.18 -3.34 0.82
CA VAL A 270 -6.55 -3.55 -0.59
C VAL A 270 -7.87 -2.85 -0.98
N ARG A 271 -8.76 -2.57 -0.02
CA ARG A 271 -9.97 -1.76 -0.25
C ARG A 271 -9.63 -0.34 -0.72
N ASP A 272 -8.61 0.27 -0.15
CA ASP A 272 -8.15 1.61 -0.55
C ASP A 272 -7.62 1.62 -1.98
N LEU A 273 -6.87 0.60 -2.38
CA LEU A 273 -6.45 0.46 -3.77
C LEU A 273 -7.66 0.23 -4.70
N SER A 274 -8.60 -0.63 -4.30
CA SER A 274 -9.80 -0.90 -5.11
C SER A 274 -10.65 0.35 -5.30
N SER A 275 -10.85 1.16 -4.27
CA SER A 275 -11.57 2.44 -4.38
C SER A 275 -10.86 3.42 -5.32
N MET A 276 -9.53 3.47 -5.28
CA MET A 276 -8.74 4.29 -6.21
C MET A 276 -8.90 3.84 -7.66
N LEU A 277 -8.85 2.52 -7.91
CA LEU A 277 -9.10 1.92 -9.23
C LEU A 277 -10.52 2.21 -9.73
N SER A 278 -11.52 2.13 -8.86
CA SER A 278 -12.92 2.40 -9.21
C SER A 278 -13.13 3.87 -9.58
N LEU A 279 -12.49 4.80 -8.88
CA LEU A 279 -12.50 6.22 -9.25
C LEU A 279 -11.85 6.46 -10.62
N ALA A 280 -10.79 5.75 -10.95
CA ALA A 280 -10.16 5.86 -12.27
C ALA A 280 -11.04 5.31 -13.40
N VAL A 281 -11.84 4.27 -13.13
CA VAL A 281 -12.86 3.77 -14.09
C VAL A 281 -14.01 4.75 -14.24
N ALA A 282 -14.45 5.38 -13.15
CA ALA A 282 -15.54 6.35 -13.15
C ALA A 282 -15.16 7.65 -13.85
N ASP A 283 -13.90 8.08 -13.73
CA ASP A 283 -13.39 9.28 -14.42
C ASP A 283 -12.10 8.95 -15.21
N PRO A 284 -12.27 8.39 -16.42
CA PRO A 284 -11.14 8.07 -17.30
C PRO A 284 -10.37 9.30 -17.78
N ILE A 285 -10.95 10.50 -17.72
CA ILE A 285 -10.27 11.74 -18.10
C ILE A 285 -9.31 12.18 -16.99
N ALA A 286 -9.79 12.22 -15.75
CA ALA A 286 -8.97 12.59 -14.59
C ALA A 286 -7.80 11.62 -14.38
N SER A 287 -8.00 10.32 -14.67
CA SER A 287 -6.99 9.29 -14.53
C SER A 287 -6.05 9.16 -15.73
N SER A 288 -6.43 9.73 -16.92
CA SER A 288 -5.67 9.54 -18.14
C SER A 288 -4.24 10.01 -18.07
N GLN A 289 -3.32 9.17 -18.55
CA GLN A 289 -1.88 9.43 -18.61
C GLN A 289 -1.27 9.75 -17.22
N LYS A 290 -1.75 9.05 -16.19
CA LYS A 290 -1.30 9.26 -14.82
C LYS A 290 -0.73 7.99 -14.21
N ILE A 291 0.22 8.22 -13.31
CA ILE A 291 0.74 7.23 -12.38
C ILE A 291 0.20 7.61 -10.99
N PHE A 292 -0.18 6.61 -10.21
CA PHE A 292 -0.72 6.79 -8.87
C PHE A 292 0.03 5.91 -7.87
N ASN A 293 0.56 6.51 -6.81
CA ASN A 293 1.01 5.77 -5.64
C ASN A 293 -0.20 5.26 -4.87
N CYS A 294 -0.31 3.94 -4.72
CA CYS A 294 -1.45 3.31 -4.05
C CYS A 294 -1.05 2.92 -2.64
N VAL A 295 -1.07 3.89 -1.77
CA VAL A 295 -0.64 3.78 -0.38
C VAL A 295 -1.63 4.49 0.54
N SER A 296 -1.67 4.06 1.81
CA SER A 296 -2.43 4.77 2.84
C SER A 296 -1.84 6.16 3.11
N ASP A 297 -2.65 7.06 3.65
CA ASP A 297 -2.25 8.44 3.96
C ASP A 297 -1.11 8.56 4.97
N ARG A 298 -0.92 7.54 5.79
CA ARG A 298 0.02 7.55 6.90
C ARG A 298 1.05 6.44 6.78
N ALA A 299 2.32 6.82 6.89
CA ALA A 299 3.40 5.87 7.10
C ALA A 299 3.47 5.46 8.58
N VAL A 300 4.03 4.28 8.84
CA VAL A 300 4.25 3.74 10.17
C VAL A 300 5.71 3.32 10.33
N THR A 301 6.28 3.46 11.53
CA THR A 301 7.59 2.88 11.84
C THR A 301 7.49 1.37 12.07
N PHE A 302 8.57 0.63 11.90
CA PHE A 302 8.56 -0.82 12.21
C PHE A 302 8.21 -1.06 13.68
N ASN A 303 8.76 -0.25 14.62
CA ASN A 303 8.36 -0.34 16.03
C ASN A 303 6.88 -0.02 16.23
N GLY A 304 6.35 0.96 15.50
CA GLY A 304 4.93 1.31 15.53
C GLY A 304 4.05 0.17 15.03
N LEU A 305 4.47 -0.51 13.97
CA LEU A 305 3.74 -1.65 13.42
C LEU A 305 3.67 -2.84 14.40
N VAL A 306 4.78 -3.16 15.09
CA VAL A 306 4.76 -4.18 16.16
C VAL A 306 3.74 -3.83 17.24
N LYS A 307 3.72 -2.56 17.69
CA LYS A 307 2.78 -2.10 18.72
C LYS A 307 1.33 -2.18 18.26
N LEU A 308 1.07 -1.80 17.01
CA LEU A 308 -0.28 -1.89 16.44
C LEU A 308 -0.74 -3.35 16.25
N CYS A 309 0.15 -4.25 15.84
CA CYS A 309 -0.15 -5.68 15.77
C CYS A 309 -0.40 -6.27 17.16
N ALA A 310 0.37 -5.88 18.16
CA ALA A 310 0.16 -6.29 19.55
C ALA A 310 -1.19 -5.78 20.10
N GLN A 311 -1.54 -4.53 19.82
CA GLN A 311 -2.83 -3.95 20.17
C GLN A 311 -3.99 -4.70 19.49
N ALA A 312 -3.86 -5.03 18.20
CA ALA A 312 -4.85 -5.81 17.46
C ALA A 312 -5.08 -7.19 18.08
N ALA A 313 -4.00 -7.82 18.56
CA ALA A 313 -4.04 -9.12 19.24
C ALA A 313 -4.51 -9.05 20.72
N GLY A 314 -4.56 -7.86 21.32
CA GLY A 314 -4.83 -7.71 22.76
C GLY A 314 -3.69 -8.28 23.64
N LEU A 315 -2.46 -8.30 23.12
CA LEU A 315 -1.27 -8.88 23.76
C LEU A 315 -0.14 -7.86 23.85
N GLU A 316 0.86 -8.14 24.69
CA GLU A 316 2.09 -7.39 24.73
C GLU A 316 3.13 -7.97 23.76
N ALA A 317 3.97 -7.11 23.20
CA ALA A 317 5.08 -7.53 22.34
C ALA A 317 6.42 -7.04 22.88
N LYS A 318 7.39 -7.95 22.94
CA LYS A 318 8.79 -7.62 23.27
C LYS A 318 9.56 -7.35 21.98
N ILE A 319 9.89 -6.09 21.72
CA ILE A 319 10.70 -5.69 20.57
C ILE A 319 12.18 -5.87 20.89
N ILE A 320 12.94 -6.46 19.96
CA ILE A 320 14.37 -6.60 20.02
C ILE A 320 14.98 -6.04 18.73
N HIS A 321 15.95 -5.15 18.87
CA HIS A 321 16.64 -4.60 17.73
C HIS A 321 17.94 -5.35 17.46
N TYR A 322 18.26 -5.55 16.18
CA TYR A 322 19.50 -6.22 15.76
C TYR A 322 20.12 -5.57 14.53
N ASP A 323 21.45 -5.65 14.43
CA ASP A 323 22.12 -5.34 13.17
C ASP A 323 22.30 -6.62 12.36
N PRO A 324 21.68 -6.72 11.14
CA PRO A 324 21.76 -7.91 10.31
C PRO A 324 23.18 -8.35 9.99
N LYS A 325 24.11 -7.41 9.83
CA LYS A 325 25.51 -7.70 9.52
C LYS A 325 26.23 -8.35 10.72
N SER A 326 26.03 -7.82 11.93
CA SER A 326 26.69 -8.32 13.13
C SER A 326 26.21 -9.71 13.54
N VAL A 327 24.93 -10.05 13.27
CA VAL A 327 24.39 -11.40 13.55
C VAL A 327 24.53 -12.36 12.37
N GLY A 328 25.07 -11.92 11.22
CA GLY A 328 25.27 -12.76 10.04
C GLY A 328 23.96 -13.28 9.42
N VAL A 329 22.94 -12.44 9.33
CA VAL A 329 21.61 -12.76 8.80
C VAL A 329 21.27 -11.84 7.63
N ASP A 330 20.72 -12.42 6.56
CA ASP A 330 20.15 -11.64 5.45
C ASP A 330 18.80 -11.01 5.89
N ALA A 331 18.79 -9.70 6.05
CA ALA A 331 17.58 -8.97 6.45
C ALA A 331 16.38 -9.22 5.52
N LYS A 332 16.61 -9.46 4.21
CA LYS A 332 15.53 -9.74 3.26
C LYS A 332 14.84 -11.08 3.49
N LYS A 333 15.53 -12.03 4.14
CA LYS A 333 14.97 -13.33 4.51
C LYS A 333 14.37 -13.33 5.91
N ALA A 334 14.89 -12.46 6.79
CA ALA A 334 14.50 -12.39 8.18
C ALA A 334 13.30 -11.49 8.44
N PHE A 335 13.04 -10.52 7.58
CA PHE A 335 12.07 -9.46 7.80
C PHE A 335 11.23 -9.19 6.55
N PRO A 336 9.91 -9.01 6.66
CA PRO A 336 9.03 -8.91 5.48
C PRO A 336 9.17 -7.60 4.71
N PHE A 337 9.80 -6.58 5.28
CA PHE A 337 9.96 -5.26 4.67
C PHE A 337 11.42 -4.95 4.31
N ARG A 338 11.63 -3.96 3.46
CA ARG A 338 12.97 -3.42 3.18
C ARG A 338 13.51 -2.75 4.44
N ASN A 339 14.72 -3.12 4.85
CA ASN A 339 15.40 -2.53 6.02
C ASN A 339 15.93 -1.11 5.73
N MET A 340 15.02 -0.22 5.37
CA MET A 340 15.26 1.21 5.09
C MET A 340 13.95 1.97 5.18
N HIS A 341 14.01 3.30 5.18
CA HIS A 341 12.82 4.09 4.91
C HIS A 341 12.33 3.79 3.50
N PHE A 342 11.10 3.34 3.40
CA PHE A 342 10.48 3.04 2.12
C PHE A 342 8.97 3.30 2.24
N TYR A 343 8.58 4.52 1.89
CA TYR A 343 7.18 4.92 1.88
C TYR A 343 6.92 5.96 0.79
N ALA A 344 5.69 6.05 0.34
CA ALA A 344 5.25 6.92 -0.74
C ALA A 344 4.07 7.78 -0.27
N GLU A 345 3.71 8.76 -1.06
CA GLU A 345 2.58 9.67 -0.84
C GLU A 345 1.56 9.50 -1.96
N PRO A 346 0.24 9.37 -1.65
CA PRO A 346 -0.81 9.21 -2.66
C PRO A 346 -1.29 10.58 -3.20
N ARG A 347 -0.35 11.48 -3.52
CA ARG A 347 -0.65 12.86 -3.89
C ARG A 347 -1.48 12.96 -5.16
N ALA A 348 -1.06 12.28 -6.21
CA ALA A 348 -1.76 12.32 -7.50
C ALA A 348 -3.20 11.79 -7.39
N ALA A 349 -3.43 10.75 -6.59
CA ALA A 349 -4.77 10.22 -6.36
C ALA A 349 -5.68 11.23 -5.66
N LYS A 350 -5.18 11.92 -4.66
CA LYS A 350 -5.93 12.98 -3.96
C LYS A 350 -6.27 14.14 -4.88
N GLU A 351 -5.29 14.64 -5.62
CA GLU A 351 -5.43 15.83 -6.45
C GLU A 351 -6.26 15.59 -7.71
N ARG A 352 -6.15 14.40 -8.32
CA ARG A 352 -6.77 14.09 -9.61
C ARG A 352 -8.08 13.34 -9.51
N LEU A 353 -8.16 12.38 -8.58
CA LEU A 353 -9.34 11.53 -8.42
C LEU A 353 -10.22 11.96 -7.23
N GLY A 354 -9.79 12.95 -6.44
CA GLY A 354 -10.46 13.28 -5.18
C GLY A 354 -10.45 12.12 -4.17
N TRP A 355 -9.51 11.19 -4.33
CA TRP A 355 -9.41 10.00 -3.50
C TRP A 355 -9.02 10.34 -2.06
N SER A 356 -9.58 9.61 -1.12
CA SER A 356 -9.14 9.59 0.27
C SER A 356 -9.18 8.15 0.80
N SER A 357 -8.29 7.84 1.75
CA SER A 357 -8.30 6.52 2.39
C SER A 357 -9.65 6.24 3.05
N THR A 358 -10.19 5.06 2.79
CA THR A 358 -11.47 4.58 3.34
C THR A 358 -11.27 3.70 4.58
N THR A 359 -10.02 3.37 4.89
CA THR A 359 -9.63 2.51 6.00
C THR A 359 -8.56 3.16 6.86
N ASN A 360 -8.33 2.60 8.04
CA ASN A 360 -7.20 3.00 8.89
C ASN A 360 -6.47 1.77 9.43
N LEU A 361 -5.16 1.88 9.53
CA LEU A 361 -4.30 0.75 9.85
C LEU A 361 -4.62 0.02 11.18
N PRO A 362 -4.97 0.69 12.30
CA PRO A 362 -5.35 -0.02 13.53
C PRO A 362 -6.56 -0.94 13.37
N GLU A 363 -7.61 -0.46 12.69
CA GLU A 363 -8.83 -1.24 12.43
C GLU A 363 -8.56 -2.36 11.42
N ASP A 364 -7.81 -2.07 10.37
CA ASP A 364 -7.40 -3.05 9.37
C ASP A 364 -6.59 -4.20 9.99
N LEU A 365 -5.66 -3.90 10.89
CA LEU A 365 -4.88 -4.91 11.60
C LEU A 365 -5.75 -5.73 12.55
N LYS A 366 -6.77 -5.13 13.16
CA LYS A 366 -7.72 -5.86 14.01
C LYS A 366 -8.55 -6.84 13.17
N GLU A 367 -9.10 -6.41 12.03
CA GLU A 367 -9.80 -7.28 11.07
C GLU A 367 -8.91 -8.44 10.61
N ARG A 368 -7.66 -8.15 10.26
CA ARG A 368 -6.69 -9.16 9.85
C ARG A 368 -6.32 -10.13 10.96
N PHE A 369 -6.22 -9.67 12.20
CA PHE A 369 -5.97 -10.53 13.34
C PHE A 369 -7.15 -11.47 13.63
N ASP A 370 -8.38 -10.96 13.54
CA ASP A 370 -9.57 -11.78 13.73
C ASP A 370 -9.66 -12.89 12.65
N GLU A 371 -9.33 -12.56 11.40
CA GLU A 371 -9.23 -13.57 10.33
C GLU A 371 -8.10 -14.57 10.62
N TYR A 372 -6.92 -14.10 11.02
CA TYR A 372 -5.76 -14.93 11.37
C TYR A 372 -6.11 -16.00 12.42
N VAL A 373 -6.90 -15.63 13.44
CA VAL A 373 -7.38 -16.56 14.45
C VAL A 373 -8.48 -17.48 13.87
N SER A 374 -9.41 -16.93 13.10
CA SER A 374 -10.55 -17.70 12.55
C SER A 374 -10.11 -18.83 11.62
N ILE A 375 -9.01 -18.64 10.88
CA ILE A 375 -8.42 -19.67 10.01
C ILE A 375 -7.47 -20.62 10.77
N GLY A 376 -7.32 -20.46 12.09
CA GLY A 376 -6.50 -21.31 12.94
C GLY A 376 -4.98 -21.13 12.78
N ARG A 377 -4.53 -20.02 12.21
CA ARG A 377 -3.09 -19.78 12.02
C ARG A 377 -2.35 -19.54 13.34
N ASP A 378 -3.02 -19.02 14.35
CA ASP A 378 -2.52 -18.89 15.72
C ASP A 378 -2.03 -20.21 16.33
N LYS A 379 -2.64 -21.34 15.92
CA LYS A 379 -2.32 -22.71 16.39
C LYS A 379 -1.35 -23.46 15.47
N LYS A 380 -1.02 -22.88 14.31
CA LYS A 380 -0.14 -23.53 13.35
C LYS A 380 1.30 -23.65 13.89
N GLN A 381 1.95 -24.77 13.68
CA GLN A 381 3.38 -24.94 13.93
C GLN A 381 4.18 -24.10 12.94
N ILE A 382 5.06 -23.24 13.45
CA ILE A 382 5.90 -22.34 12.64
C ILE A 382 7.34 -22.51 13.09
N GLN A 383 8.27 -22.60 12.13
CA GLN A 383 9.71 -22.64 12.38
C GLN A 383 10.23 -21.20 12.49
N PHE A 384 11.07 -20.94 13.49
CA PHE A 384 11.66 -19.63 13.76
C PHE A 384 13.20 -19.65 13.72
N ASP A 385 13.80 -20.51 12.90
CA ASP A 385 15.25 -20.76 12.86
C ASP A 385 16.07 -19.47 12.70
N ILE A 386 15.60 -18.54 11.88
CA ILE A 386 16.28 -17.25 11.70
C ILE A 386 16.15 -16.37 12.94
N ASP A 387 14.99 -16.33 13.57
CA ASP A 387 14.76 -15.60 14.80
C ASP A 387 15.63 -16.18 15.93
N ASP A 388 15.66 -17.51 16.07
CA ASP A 388 16.44 -18.18 17.11
C ASP A 388 17.94 -17.88 16.95
N LYS A 389 18.47 -17.89 15.72
CA LYS A 389 19.85 -17.45 15.44
C LYS A 389 20.09 -15.99 15.87
N ILE A 390 19.14 -15.08 15.61
CA ILE A 390 19.27 -13.68 16.02
C ILE A 390 19.27 -13.56 17.56
N LEU A 391 18.32 -14.24 18.22
CA LEU A 391 18.16 -14.17 19.68
C LEU A 391 19.35 -14.79 20.40
N GLU A 392 19.88 -15.92 19.94
CA GLU A 392 21.11 -16.54 20.44
C GLU A 392 22.30 -15.58 20.34
N SER A 393 22.48 -14.95 19.16
CA SER A 393 23.57 -14.00 18.93
C SER A 393 23.51 -12.80 19.89
N LEU A 394 22.30 -12.40 20.27
CA LEU A 394 22.07 -11.32 21.21
C LEU A 394 22.00 -11.77 22.69
N LYS A 395 22.15 -13.06 22.95
CA LYS A 395 22.02 -13.66 24.30
C LYS A 395 20.66 -13.38 24.95
N VAL A 396 19.60 -13.35 24.19
CA VAL A 396 18.24 -13.10 24.66
C VAL A 396 17.53 -14.42 24.92
N ALA A 397 17.01 -14.61 26.13
CA ALA A 397 16.21 -15.78 26.48
C ALA A 397 14.88 -15.76 25.71
N VAL A 398 14.55 -16.91 25.12
CA VAL A 398 13.22 -17.19 24.55
C VAL A 398 12.36 -17.74 25.68
N ALA A 399 11.18 -17.14 25.91
CA ALA A 399 10.20 -17.77 26.78
C ALA A 399 9.74 -19.09 26.13
N VAL A 400 9.89 -20.18 26.87
CA VAL A 400 9.48 -21.54 26.45
C VAL A 400 8.00 -21.73 26.75
#